data_109e365c3daa67122e09380e79e9f19f
#
_entry.id   109e365c3daa67122e09380e79e9f19f
#
_cell.length_a   1.000
_cell.length_b   1.000
_cell.length_c   1.000
_cell.angle_alpha   90.00
_cell.angle_beta   90.00
_cell.angle_gamma   90.00
#
_symmetry.space_group_name_H-M   'P 1'
#
loop_
_entity.id
_entity.type
_entity.pdbx_description
1 polymer ?
#
loop_
_entity_poly.entity_id
_entity_poly.type
_entity_poly.pdbx_seq_one_letter_code
_entity_poly.pdbx_strand_id
1 'polypeptide(L)'
;MGCSLWLGAQSAPAPVHMIVTLGHFFGDQPRLLTTNDLSVTQGFGDPLPITKLTPLRGDRAALELYVLVDNCSTCEPGGKFEELRRFIEARPASTCVGIAYIDNGRLKIAADPASDRARAVKALSVPAGGQPSNPFTALTELIRTWPESGARRALILISNGIDPAIGDKILDPAAEAAIEAAQRADVTVYAVYHPSADYLNTDFLKLNSGQVELAHVANESGGEAYFLSFGPLPSLAPFLADIAEHLANQYLLEFNANPPAGTGELEEVDVRSKVPGFELMAPAKAWVPGRTPSR
;
A
#
# COMPACT_ATOMS: atom_id res chain seq x y z
N MET A 1 18.42 -26.72 -49.20
CA MET A 1 18.65 -26.19 -47.86
C MET A 1 17.46 -25.35 -47.48
N GLY A 2 16.49 -25.94 -46.77
CA GLY A 2 15.26 -25.23 -46.31
C GLY A 2 15.52 -24.61 -44.97
N CYS A 3 15.49 -23.28 -44.91
CA CYS A 3 15.54 -22.53 -43.66
C CYS A 3 14.13 -22.54 -43.07
N SER A 4 13.85 -23.42 -42.08
CA SER A 4 12.61 -23.38 -41.30
C SER A 4 12.66 -22.20 -40.37
N LEU A 5 11.96 -21.12 -40.71
CA LEU A 5 11.68 -20.03 -39.82
C LEU A 5 10.78 -20.59 -38.70
N TRP A 6 11.35 -20.77 -37.51
CA TRP A 6 10.59 -20.94 -36.30
C TRP A 6 9.88 -19.61 -36.00
N LEU A 7 8.66 -19.44 -36.45
CA LEU A 7 7.75 -18.45 -35.90
C LEU A 7 7.47 -18.90 -34.45
N GLY A 8 8.16 -18.31 -33.48
CA GLY A 8 7.84 -18.45 -32.09
C GLY A 8 6.37 -18.01 -31.91
N ALA A 9 5.52 -18.91 -31.48
CA ALA A 9 4.15 -18.60 -31.16
C ALA A 9 4.17 -17.52 -30.09
N GLN A 10 3.85 -16.27 -30.44
CA GLN A 10 3.63 -15.20 -29.47
C GLN A 10 2.47 -15.65 -28.58
N SER A 11 2.74 -15.83 -27.30
CA SER A 11 1.70 -16.15 -26.32
C SER A 11 0.68 -15.02 -26.28
N ALA A 12 -0.60 -15.39 -26.13
CA ALA A 12 -1.64 -14.41 -25.93
C ALA A 12 -1.32 -13.55 -24.70
N PRO A 13 -1.47 -12.23 -24.79
CA PRO A 13 -1.21 -11.33 -23.67
C PRO A 13 -2.15 -11.63 -22.51
N ALA A 14 -1.62 -11.48 -21.28
CA ALA A 14 -2.40 -11.69 -20.04
C ALA A 14 -2.99 -10.36 -19.57
N PRO A 15 -4.31 -10.30 -19.29
CA PRO A 15 -4.92 -9.11 -18.70
C PRO A 15 -4.44 -8.95 -17.25
N VAL A 16 -3.98 -7.75 -16.91
CA VAL A 16 -3.49 -7.35 -15.59
C VAL A 16 -4.18 -6.06 -15.19
N HIS A 17 -4.43 -5.90 -13.91
CA HIS A 17 -4.91 -4.66 -13.32
C HIS A 17 -4.09 -4.27 -12.10
N MET A 18 -4.07 -2.99 -11.79
CA MET A 18 -3.44 -2.44 -10.60
C MET A 18 -4.05 -1.09 -10.24
N ILE A 19 -3.94 -0.72 -8.97
CA ILE A 19 -4.31 0.62 -8.51
C ILE A 19 -3.13 1.55 -8.74
N VAL A 20 -3.38 2.67 -9.40
CA VAL A 20 -2.44 3.78 -9.53
C VAL A 20 -3.02 5.02 -8.86
N THR A 21 -2.18 5.76 -8.16
CA THR A 21 -2.57 6.98 -7.45
C THR A 21 -1.91 8.16 -8.14
N LEU A 22 -2.69 9.21 -8.44
CA LEU A 22 -2.14 10.48 -8.83
C LEU A 22 -1.63 11.18 -7.56
N GLY A 23 -0.31 11.32 -7.47
CA GLY A 23 0.37 12.01 -6.38
C GLY A 23 0.29 13.52 -6.52
N HIS A 24 1.24 14.21 -5.93
CA HIS A 24 1.32 15.66 -6.01
C HIS A 24 1.51 16.12 -7.45
N PHE A 25 0.89 17.23 -7.79
CA PHE A 25 1.07 17.89 -9.07
C PHE A 25 1.35 19.38 -8.84
N PHE A 26 2.23 19.91 -9.70
CA PHE A 26 2.54 21.33 -9.70
C PHE A 26 1.72 22.00 -10.82
N GLY A 27 0.69 22.77 -10.47
CA GLY A 27 -0.11 23.51 -11.42
C GLY A 27 -1.61 23.56 -11.10
N ASP A 28 -2.42 23.90 -12.12
CA ASP A 28 -3.87 23.94 -12.03
C ASP A 28 -4.48 22.54 -11.80
N GLN A 29 -5.75 22.50 -11.34
CA GLN A 29 -6.47 21.27 -11.00
C GLN A 29 -6.25 20.15 -12.03
N PRO A 30 -5.94 18.90 -11.61
CA PRO A 30 -5.65 17.84 -12.53
C PRO A 30 -6.89 17.51 -13.36
N ARG A 31 -6.71 17.54 -14.69
CA ARG A 31 -7.69 16.92 -15.58
C ARG A 31 -7.73 15.41 -15.34
N LEU A 32 -8.85 14.78 -15.65
CA LEU A 32 -8.91 13.32 -15.63
C LEU A 32 -7.86 12.75 -16.60
N LEU A 33 -7.06 11.82 -16.10
CA LEU A 33 -6.10 11.08 -16.91
C LEU A 33 -6.83 10.13 -17.86
N THR A 34 -6.23 9.94 -19.02
CA THR A 34 -6.64 8.98 -20.04
C THR A 34 -5.53 7.95 -20.27
N THR A 35 -5.83 6.87 -20.99
CA THR A 35 -4.82 5.86 -21.33
C THR A 35 -3.64 6.42 -22.12
N ASN A 36 -3.83 7.49 -22.88
CA ASN A 36 -2.77 8.16 -23.65
C ASN A 36 -1.78 8.94 -22.79
N ASP A 37 -2.19 9.27 -21.56
CA ASP A 37 -1.39 10.05 -20.61
C ASP A 37 -0.38 9.17 -19.85
N LEU A 38 -0.50 7.84 -19.96
CA LEU A 38 0.32 6.87 -19.24
C LEU A 38 1.16 6.02 -20.18
N SER A 39 2.25 5.48 -19.62
CA SER A 39 3.06 4.42 -20.21
C SER A 39 3.25 3.34 -19.16
N VAL A 40 3.14 2.08 -19.57
CA VAL A 40 3.39 0.91 -18.74
C VAL A 40 4.44 0.06 -19.41
N THR A 41 5.47 -0.38 -18.68
CA THR A 41 6.46 -1.35 -19.17
C THR A 41 6.59 -2.51 -18.19
N GLN A 42 6.92 -3.69 -18.68
CA GLN A 42 7.22 -4.88 -17.87
C GLN A 42 8.71 -5.10 -17.91
N GLY A 43 9.39 -4.97 -16.77
CA GLY A 43 10.84 -4.97 -16.70
C GLY A 43 11.46 -3.91 -17.63
N PHE A 44 12.45 -4.30 -18.39
CA PHE A 44 13.12 -3.45 -19.40
C PHE A 44 12.51 -3.56 -20.80
N GLY A 45 11.28 -4.07 -20.91
CA GLY A 45 10.62 -4.31 -22.18
C GLY A 45 10.02 -3.07 -22.85
N ASP A 46 9.40 -3.28 -24.00
CA ASP A 46 8.65 -2.27 -24.73
C ASP A 46 7.38 -1.87 -23.99
N PRO A 47 6.81 -0.67 -24.25
CA PRO A 47 5.55 -0.25 -23.68
C PRO A 47 4.41 -1.24 -23.95
N LEU A 48 3.69 -1.61 -22.89
CA LEU A 48 2.54 -2.51 -22.94
C LEU A 48 1.26 -1.79 -23.36
N PRO A 49 0.34 -2.49 -24.04
CA PRO A 49 -0.96 -1.93 -24.39
C PRO A 49 -1.83 -1.68 -23.14
N ILE A 50 -2.12 -0.44 -22.84
CA ILE A 50 -3.12 -0.06 -21.82
C ILE A 50 -4.50 -0.25 -22.43
N THR A 51 -5.32 -1.08 -21.81
CA THR A 51 -6.67 -1.38 -22.29
C THR A 51 -7.71 -0.43 -21.72
N LYS A 52 -7.51 0.00 -20.45
CA LYS A 52 -8.46 0.88 -19.78
C LYS A 52 -7.83 1.61 -18.60
N LEU A 53 -8.34 2.83 -18.34
CA LEU A 53 -8.02 3.62 -17.15
C LEU A 53 -9.33 4.14 -16.57
N THR A 54 -9.67 3.69 -15.37
CA THR A 54 -10.95 4.00 -14.73
C THR A 54 -10.73 4.82 -13.47
N PRO A 55 -11.19 6.08 -13.40
CA PRO A 55 -11.15 6.85 -12.16
C PRO A 55 -12.05 6.19 -11.10
N LEU A 56 -11.53 6.01 -9.89
CA LEU A 56 -12.23 5.35 -8.78
C LEU A 56 -13.00 6.38 -7.95
N ARG A 57 -14.04 6.97 -8.58
CA ARG A 57 -14.90 8.02 -8.03
C ARG A 57 -16.37 7.64 -8.18
N GLY A 58 -17.25 8.27 -7.38
CA GLY A 58 -18.68 8.01 -7.40
C GLY A 58 -19.00 6.54 -7.08
N ASP A 59 -19.77 5.87 -7.92
CA ASP A 59 -20.18 4.47 -7.74
C ASP A 59 -19.00 3.47 -7.78
N ARG A 60 -17.86 3.89 -8.31
CA ARG A 60 -16.62 3.08 -8.38
C ARG A 60 -15.64 3.40 -7.26
N ALA A 61 -16.05 4.18 -6.27
CA ALA A 61 -15.20 4.62 -5.16
C ALA A 61 -15.15 3.62 -4.00
N ALA A 62 -15.78 2.45 -4.11
CA ALA A 62 -15.80 1.45 -3.04
C ALA A 62 -14.39 1.15 -2.54
N LEU A 63 -14.16 1.35 -1.25
CA LEU A 63 -12.88 1.21 -0.57
C LEU A 63 -13.06 0.48 0.75
N GLU A 64 -12.24 -0.52 0.98
CA GLU A 64 -11.99 -1.06 2.31
C GLU A 64 -10.66 -0.50 2.81
N LEU A 65 -10.70 0.16 3.95
CA LEU A 65 -9.56 0.82 4.57
C LEU A 65 -9.33 0.25 5.96
N TYR A 66 -8.20 -0.41 6.17
CA TYR A 66 -7.75 -0.72 7.52
C TYR A 66 -6.82 0.37 8.07
N VAL A 67 -6.98 0.67 9.36
CA VAL A 67 -5.97 1.37 10.17
C VAL A 67 -5.34 0.33 11.09
N LEU A 68 -4.08 0.01 10.86
CA LEU A 68 -3.27 -0.89 11.66
C LEU A 68 -2.34 -0.07 12.55
N VAL A 69 -2.56 -0.12 13.86
CA VAL A 69 -1.79 0.64 14.85
C VAL A 69 -0.87 -0.31 15.60
N ASP A 70 0.41 -0.03 15.53
CA ASP A 70 1.41 -0.73 16.34
C ASP A 70 1.30 -0.24 17.79
N ASN A 71 1.05 -1.20 18.68
CA ASN A 71 0.92 -0.98 20.11
C ASN A 71 2.31 -0.90 20.78
N CYS A 72 3.20 -0.08 20.24
CA CYS A 72 4.44 0.17 20.93
C CYS A 72 4.21 0.90 22.25
N SER A 73 4.89 0.49 23.28
CA SER A 73 4.62 0.66 24.72
C SER A 73 4.42 2.09 25.24
N THR A 74 4.36 3.10 24.39
CA THR A 74 4.40 4.49 24.84
C THR A 74 3.87 5.50 23.83
N CYS A 75 3.06 5.06 22.88
CA CYS A 75 2.30 6.00 22.08
C CYS A 75 1.36 6.78 22.98
N GLU A 76 1.76 7.97 23.43
CA GLU A 76 0.84 8.87 24.14
C GLU A 76 -0.36 9.14 23.23
N PRO A 77 -1.54 8.67 23.63
CA PRO A 77 -2.69 8.64 22.73
C PRO A 77 -3.41 9.96 22.55
N GLY A 78 -3.09 10.93 23.32
CA GLY A 78 -3.67 12.27 23.37
C GLY A 78 -4.50 12.70 22.15
N GLY A 79 -4.17 13.84 21.56
CA GLY A 79 -4.86 14.40 20.40
C GLY A 79 -4.81 13.56 19.12
N LYS A 80 -3.87 12.64 18.98
CA LYS A 80 -3.67 11.85 17.74
C LYS A 80 -4.78 10.84 17.47
N PHE A 81 -5.33 10.21 18.53
CA PHE A 81 -6.51 9.36 18.38
C PHE A 81 -7.77 10.15 18.01
N GLU A 82 -7.86 11.38 18.48
CA GLU A 82 -8.94 12.29 18.07
C GLU A 82 -8.79 12.70 16.60
N GLU A 83 -7.57 12.86 16.09
CA GLU A 83 -7.30 13.12 14.68
C GLU A 83 -7.68 11.92 13.81
N LEU A 84 -7.34 10.70 14.24
CA LEU A 84 -7.78 9.47 13.58
C LEU A 84 -9.30 9.32 13.59
N ARG A 85 -9.96 9.62 14.70
CA ARG A 85 -11.44 9.63 14.80
C ARG A 85 -12.05 10.55 13.75
N ARG A 86 -11.60 11.79 13.68
CA ARG A 86 -12.08 12.78 12.70
C ARG A 86 -11.83 12.32 11.29
N PHE A 87 -10.66 11.75 11.04
CA PHE A 87 -10.33 11.19 9.73
C PHE A 87 -11.32 10.09 9.34
N ILE A 88 -11.60 9.12 10.21
CA ILE A 88 -12.56 8.04 9.96
C ILE A 88 -13.96 8.58 9.70
N GLU A 89 -14.43 9.49 10.54
CA GLU A 89 -15.76 10.11 10.42
C GLU A 89 -15.92 10.88 9.10
N ALA A 90 -14.86 11.49 8.61
CA ALA A 90 -14.85 12.26 7.35
C ALA A 90 -14.77 11.40 6.09
N ARG A 91 -14.63 10.07 6.17
CA ARG A 91 -14.56 9.24 4.96
C ARG A 91 -15.87 9.24 4.18
N PRO A 92 -15.82 9.15 2.82
CA PRO A 92 -17.02 9.02 1.99
C PRO A 92 -17.87 7.80 2.38
N ALA A 93 -19.15 7.79 2.07
CA ALA A 93 -20.05 6.67 2.38
C ALA A 93 -19.62 5.35 1.70
N SER A 94 -18.89 5.44 0.59
CA SER A 94 -18.30 4.30 -0.14
C SER A 94 -17.08 3.67 0.55
N THR A 95 -16.61 4.22 1.68
CA THR A 95 -15.47 3.68 2.42
C THR A 95 -15.93 2.87 3.62
N CYS A 96 -15.57 1.59 3.66
CA CYS A 96 -15.67 0.73 4.83
C CYS A 96 -14.36 0.81 5.61
N VAL A 97 -14.42 1.10 6.93
CA VAL A 97 -13.22 1.24 7.76
C VAL A 97 -13.13 0.11 8.77
N GLY A 98 -11.96 -0.52 8.83
CA GLY A 98 -11.55 -1.49 9.83
C GLY A 98 -10.45 -0.96 10.73
N ILE A 99 -10.34 -1.50 11.94
CA ILE A 99 -9.31 -1.17 12.93
C ILE A 99 -8.63 -2.45 13.39
N ALA A 100 -7.32 -2.45 13.33
CA ALA A 100 -6.49 -3.53 13.83
C ALA A 100 -5.31 -2.98 14.66
N TYR A 101 -4.80 -3.80 15.54
CA TYR A 101 -3.66 -3.49 16.40
C TYR A 101 -2.59 -4.57 16.28
N ILE A 102 -1.35 -4.16 16.50
CA ILE A 102 -0.26 -5.08 16.78
C ILE A 102 -0.08 -5.10 18.29
N ASP A 103 -0.53 -6.17 18.94
CA ASP A 103 -0.51 -6.30 20.39
C ASP A 103 0.43 -7.45 20.79
N ASN A 104 1.53 -7.13 21.47
CA ASN A 104 2.56 -8.10 21.86
C ASN A 104 3.06 -8.96 20.67
N GLY A 105 3.32 -8.33 19.52
CA GLY A 105 3.81 -8.98 18.31
C GLY A 105 2.76 -9.81 17.56
N ARG A 106 1.46 -9.65 17.88
CA ARG A 106 0.37 -10.38 17.25
C ARG A 106 -0.66 -9.44 16.65
N LEU A 107 -1.18 -9.82 15.51
CA LEU A 107 -2.32 -9.14 14.92
C LEU A 107 -3.57 -9.31 15.79
N LYS A 108 -4.27 -8.21 16.05
CA LYS A 108 -5.56 -8.18 16.73
C LYS A 108 -6.52 -7.31 15.94
N ILE A 109 -7.46 -7.92 15.25
CA ILE A 109 -8.53 -7.21 14.56
C ILE A 109 -9.55 -6.77 15.61
N ALA A 110 -9.72 -5.45 15.75
CA ALA A 110 -10.67 -4.85 16.68
C ALA A 110 -12.03 -4.57 16.02
N ALA A 111 -12.02 -4.25 14.72
CA ALA A 111 -13.22 -4.13 13.90
C ALA A 111 -12.85 -4.43 12.43
N ASP A 112 -13.63 -5.31 11.79
CA ASP A 112 -13.54 -5.51 10.33
C ASP A 112 -14.06 -4.30 9.57
N PRO A 113 -13.63 -4.08 8.31
CA PRO A 113 -14.13 -3.01 7.47
C PRO A 113 -15.65 -3.03 7.37
N ALA A 114 -16.29 -1.94 7.76
CA ALA A 114 -17.72 -1.78 7.70
C ALA A 114 -18.11 -0.35 7.32
N SER A 115 -19.25 -0.17 6.69
CA SER A 115 -19.83 1.14 6.39
C SER A 115 -20.26 1.91 7.63
N ASP A 116 -20.57 1.18 8.72
CA ASP A 116 -20.85 1.77 10.03
C ASP A 116 -19.55 2.26 10.69
N ARG A 117 -19.24 3.53 10.49
CA ARG A 117 -18.05 4.17 11.04
C ARG A 117 -18.03 4.20 12.57
N ALA A 118 -19.20 4.17 13.22
CA ALA A 118 -19.27 4.16 14.68
C ALA A 118 -18.61 2.90 15.26
N ARG A 119 -18.64 1.76 14.53
CA ARG A 119 -17.89 0.56 14.91
C ARG A 119 -16.38 0.80 14.91
N ALA A 120 -15.86 1.38 13.84
CA ALA A 120 -14.44 1.68 13.72
C ALA A 120 -14.00 2.70 14.78
N VAL A 121 -14.78 3.77 14.97
CA VAL A 121 -14.53 4.78 16.01
C VAL A 121 -14.56 4.18 17.42
N LYS A 122 -15.52 3.31 17.72
CA LYS A 122 -15.59 2.60 19.00
C LYS A 122 -14.44 1.64 19.23
N ALA A 123 -13.91 1.06 18.15
CA ALA A 123 -12.76 0.16 18.20
C ALA A 123 -11.42 0.90 18.39
N LEU A 124 -11.38 2.23 18.15
CA LEU A 124 -10.22 3.04 18.49
C LEU A 124 -10.07 3.09 20.02
N SER A 125 -9.06 2.43 20.50
CA SER A 125 -8.68 2.42 21.92
C SER A 125 -7.22 2.81 22.06
N VAL A 126 -6.90 3.43 23.18
CA VAL A 126 -5.52 3.66 23.56
C VAL A 126 -4.86 2.32 23.78
N PRO A 127 -3.78 2.00 23.06
CA PRO A 127 -3.04 0.78 23.34
C PRO A 127 -2.55 0.78 24.79
N ALA A 128 -2.66 -0.37 25.44
CA ALA A 128 -2.25 -0.50 26.86
C ALA A 128 -0.73 -0.57 27.07
N GLY A 129 0.05 -0.37 26.00
CA GLY A 129 1.48 -0.65 25.97
C GLY A 129 1.75 -2.14 25.75
N GLY A 130 2.73 -2.47 24.92
CA GLY A 130 3.09 -3.84 24.56
C GLY A 130 4.57 -4.03 24.38
N GLN A 131 4.99 -5.28 24.21
CA GLN A 131 6.36 -5.58 23.83
C GLN A 131 6.62 -5.12 22.40
N PRO A 132 7.85 -4.69 22.08
CA PRO A 132 8.25 -4.41 20.70
C PRO A 132 7.89 -5.59 19.80
N SER A 133 7.39 -5.30 18.62
CA SER A 133 6.89 -6.31 17.70
C SER A 133 7.32 -6.03 16.28
N ASN A 134 7.37 -7.07 15.44
CA ASN A 134 7.58 -6.90 14.02
C ASN A 134 6.27 -6.41 13.36
N PRO A 135 6.21 -5.16 12.87
CA PRO A 135 5.01 -4.61 12.25
C PRO A 135 4.69 -5.29 10.91
N PHE A 136 5.70 -5.73 10.18
CA PHE A 136 5.53 -6.30 8.84
C PHE A 136 4.97 -7.72 8.87
N THR A 137 5.28 -8.50 9.90
CA THR A 137 4.64 -9.81 10.12
C THR A 137 3.13 -9.64 10.35
N ALA A 138 2.72 -8.71 11.19
CA ALA A 138 1.31 -8.43 11.44
C ALA A 138 0.60 -7.85 10.21
N LEU A 139 1.29 -6.98 9.44
CA LEU A 139 0.81 -6.46 8.17
C LEU A 139 0.54 -7.60 7.18
N THR A 140 1.50 -8.52 7.02
CA THR A 140 1.36 -9.70 6.15
C THR A 140 0.18 -10.57 6.58
N GLU A 141 0.02 -10.82 7.88
CA GLU A 141 -1.09 -11.60 8.43
C GLU A 141 -2.43 -10.93 8.15
N LEU A 142 -2.54 -9.60 8.36
CA LEU A 142 -3.75 -8.86 8.09
C LEU A 142 -4.14 -8.93 6.62
N ILE A 143 -3.20 -8.71 5.70
CA ILE A 143 -3.46 -8.76 4.26
C ILE A 143 -3.93 -10.15 3.82
N ARG A 144 -3.30 -11.22 4.33
CA ARG A 144 -3.63 -12.61 3.98
C ARG A 144 -4.99 -13.06 4.54
N THR A 145 -5.42 -12.51 5.66
CA THR A 145 -6.70 -12.83 6.30
C THR A 145 -7.84 -11.92 5.85
N TRP A 146 -7.54 -10.87 5.09
CA TRP A 146 -8.50 -9.91 4.59
C TRP A 146 -9.33 -10.50 3.44
N PRO A 147 -10.64 -10.73 3.61
CA PRO A 147 -11.46 -11.33 2.57
C PRO A 147 -11.54 -10.46 1.31
N GLU A 148 -11.59 -11.10 0.15
CA GLU A 148 -11.84 -10.40 -1.09
C GLU A 148 -13.31 -9.96 -1.18
N SER A 149 -13.54 -8.68 -1.49
CA SER A 149 -14.88 -8.09 -1.57
C SER A 149 -15.20 -7.43 -2.91
N GLY A 150 -14.22 -7.35 -3.80
CA GLY A 150 -14.31 -6.59 -5.05
C GLY A 150 -14.17 -5.06 -4.88
N ALA A 151 -14.07 -4.55 -3.65
CA ALA A 151 -13.65 -3.18 -3.40
C ALA A 151 -12.13 -3.06 -3.47
N ARG A 152 -11.61 -1.88 -3.83
CA ARG A 152 -10.18 -1.61 -3.68
C ARG A 152 -9.81 -1.63 -2.19
N ARG A 153 -8.57 -1.98 -1.92
CA ARG A 153 -8.07 -2.12 -0.54
C ARG A 153 -6.91 -1.17 -0.28
N ALA A 154 -6.97 -0.48 0.85
CA ALA A 154 -5.87 0.34 1.33
C ALA A 154 -5.67 0.14 2.83
N LEU A 155 -4.44 0.37 3.29
CA LEU A 155 -4.06 0.21 4.68
C LEU A 155 -3.23 1.39 5.14
N ILE A 156 -3.51 1.92 6.33
CA ILE A 156 -2.66 2.89 7.02
C ILE A 156 -1.97 2.15 8.15
N LEU A 157 -0.64 2.00 8.05
CA LEU A 157 0.21 1.44 9.10
C LEU A 157 0.80 2.58 9.94
N ILE A 158 0.52 2.59 11.24
CA ILE A 158 1.12 3.53 12.19
C ILE A 158 2.09 2.74 13.07
N SER A 159 3.40 2.89 12.85
CA SER A 159 4.44 2.10 13.51
C SER A 159 5.78 2.83 13.53
N ASN A 160 6.73 2.35 14.32
CA ASN A 160 8.14 2.75 14.25
C ASN A 160 8.94 1.99 13.18
N GLY A 161 8.36 0.95 12.57
CA GLY A 161 9.00 0.14 11.53
C GLY A 161 10.13 -0.76 12.02
N ILE A 162 10.36 -0.87 13.32
CA ILE A 162 11.50 -1.62 13.87
C ILE A 162 11.07 -3.04 14.23
N ASP A 163 11.74 -4.03 13.64
CA ASP A 163 11.69 -5.40 14.12
C ASP A 163 12.80 -5.63 15.17
N PRO A 164 12.45 -5.88 16.43
CA PRO A 164 13.44 -6.15 17.47
C PRO A 164 14.22 -7.46 17.26
N ALA A 165 13.74 -8.38 16.45
CA ALA A 165 14.38 -9.68 16.20
C ALA A 165 15.46 -9.63 15.11
N ILE A 166 15.51 -8.58 14.29
CA ILE A 166 16.45 -8.50 13.14
C ILE A 166 17.88 -8.19 13.56
N GLY A 167 18.08 -7.52 14.71
CA GLY A 167 19.40 -7.09 15.14
C GLY A 167 20.00 -6.06 14.18
N ASP A 168 21.23 -6.32 13.70
CA ASP A 168 21.97 -5.39 12.82
C ASP A 168 21.82 -5.72 11.31
N LYS A 169 20.80 -6.47 10.91
CA LYS A 169 20.56 -6.77 9.49
C LYS A 169 20.04 -5.53 8.75
N ILE A 170 20.49 -5.38 7.51
CA ILE A 170 20.17 -4.21 6.68
C ILE A 170 18.77 -4.31 6.06
N LEU A 171 18.26 -5.52 5.84
CA LEU A 171 16.94 -5.78 5.24
C LEU A 171 16.12 -6.68 6.15
N ASP A 172 14.86 -6.34 6.32
CA ASP A 172 13.89 -7.14 7.04
C ASP A 172 13.16 -8.11 6.09
N PRO A 173 13.39 -9.44 6.19
CA PRO A 173 12.65 -10.40 5.37
C PRO A 173 11.13 -10.33 5.57
N ALA A 174 10.65 -9.84 6.71
CA ALA A 174 9.23 -9.66 6.94
C ALA A 174 8.67 -8.45 6.18
N ALA A 175 9.49 -7.39 5.97
CA ALA A 175 9.11 -6.28 5.11
C ALA A 175 8.94 -6.75 3.65
N GLU A 176 9.87 -7.55 3.12
CA GLU A 176 9.74 -8.16 1.80
C GLU A 176 8.49 -9.04 1.67
N ALA A 177 8.20 -9.86 2.69
CA ALA A 177 6.99 -10.67 2.71
C ALA A 177 5.70 -9.84 2.75
N ALA A 178 5.73 -8.68 3.42
CA ALA A 178 4.62 -7.74 3.46
C ALA A 178 4.40 -7.05 2.11
N ILE A 179 5.49 -6.65 1.44
CA ILE A 179 5.47 -6.10 0.09
C ILE A 179 4.85 -7.11 -0.88
N GLU A 180 5.35 -8.35 -0.89
CA GLU A 180 4.80 -9.40 -1.75
C GLU A 180 3.31 -9.65 -1.49
N ALA A 181 2.90 -9.68 -0.22
CA ALA A 181 1.50 -9.86 0.14
C ALA A 181 0.64 -8.69 -0.33
N ALA A 182 1.10 -7.45 -0.18
CA ALA A 182 0.39 -6.26 -0.62
C ALA A 182 0.24 -6.22 -2.16
N GLN A 183 1.31 -6.49 -2.89
CA GLN A 183 1.31 -6.53 -4.36
C GLN A 183 0.40 -7.64 -4.92
N ARG A 184 0.41 -8.85 -4.31
CA ARG A 184 -0.49 -9.95 -4.72
C ARG A 184 -1.95 -9.67 -4.44
N ALA A 185 -2.23 -8.89 -3.42
CA ALA A 185 -3.59 -8.62 -2.95
C ALA A 185 -4.12 -7.25 -3.40
N ASP A 186 -3.38 -6.50 -4.24
CA ASP A 186 -3.72 -5.12 -4.66
C ASP A 186 -4.04 -4.20 -3.46
N VAL A 187 -3.24 -4.29 -2.40
CA VAL A 187 -3.38 -3.45 -1.20
C VAL A 187 -2.38 -2.31 -1.26
N THR A 188 -2.86 -1.07 -1.33
CA THR A 188 -2.01 0.12 -1.20
C THR A 188 -1.72 0.37 0.28
N VAL A 189 -0.44 0.46 0.67
CA VAL A 189 -0.03 0.70 2.05
C VAL A 189 0.49 2.13 2.20
N TYR A 190 -0.12 2.88 3.12
CA TYR A 190 0.40 4.16 3.61
C TYR A 190 1.03 3.95 4.98
N ALA A 191 2.26 4.39 5.16
CA ALA A 191 2.97 4.21 6.41
C ALA A 191 3.16 5.55 7.13
N VAL A 192 2.76 5.64 8.39
CA VAL A 192 2.99 6.81 9.23
C VAL A 192 3.94 6.43 10.35
N TYR A 193 5.13 7.00 10.31
CA TYR A 193 6.13 6.73 11.34
C TYR A 193 5.67 7.29 12.69
N HIS A 194 5.69 6.43 13.70
CA HIS A 194 5.42 6.82 15.08
C HIS A 194 6.49 6.20 15.99
N PRO A 195 7.38 7.01 16.59
CA PRO A 195 8.46 6.48 17.40
C PRO A 195 7.94 5.79 18.66
N SER A 196 8.70 4.83 19.19
CA SER A 196 8.51 4.34 20.56
C SER A 196 8.88 5.42 21.58
N ALA A 197 8.41 5.33 22.83
CA ALA A 197 8.81 6.28 23.87
C ALA A 197 10.31 6.23 24.19
N ASP A 198 10.90 5.09 23.96
CA ASP A 198 12.35 4.88 24.22
C ASP A 198 13.21 5.28 23.01
N TYR A 199 12.66 6.04 22.06
CA TYR A 199 13.38 6.42 20.83
C TYR A 199 14.69 7.18 21.11
N LEU A 200 14.76 7.95 22.21
CA LEU A 200 15.97 8.68 22.60
C LEU A 200 17.12 7.75 23.02
N ASN A 201 16.80 6.56 23.50
CA ASN A 201 17.77 5.53 23.89
C ASN A 201 17.96 4.48 22.80
N THR A 202 17.21 4.57 21.70
CA THR A 202 17.32 3.65 20.57
C THR A 202 18.48 4.10 19.67
N ASP A 203 19.27 3.14 19.22
CA ASP A 203 20.35 3.38 18.26
C ASP A 203 19.83 4.07 16.99
N PHE A 204 20.53 5.11 16.55
CA PHE A 204 20.19 5.87 15.35
C PHE A 204 20.04 4.98 14.11
N LEU A 205 20.90 3.98 13.95
CA LEU A 205 20.81 3.06 12.80
C LEU A 205 19.51 2.26 12.81
N LYS A 206 19.03 1.86 13.98
CA LYS A 206 17.73 1.17 14.12
C LYS A 206 16.55 2.09 13.82
N LEU A 207 16.58 3.34 14.29
CA LEU A 207 15.56 4.32 13.98
C LEU A 207 15.49 4.60 12.48
N ASN A 208 16.66 4.78 11.86
CA ASN A 208 16.77 5.00 10.41
C ASN A 208 16.29 3.78 9.63
N SER A 209 16.69 2.56 10.02
CA SER A 209 16.25 1.32 9.40
C SER A 209 14.72 1.20 9.45
N GLY A 210 14.09 1.47 10.59
CA GLY A 210 12.63 1.44 10.71
C GLY A 210 11.91 2.39 9.73
N GLN A 211 12.41 3.63 9.57
CA GLN A 211 11.86 4.58 8.60
C GLN A 211 12.08 4.13 7.16
N VAL A 212 13.27 3.59 6.85
CA VAL A 212 13.60 3.06 5.51
C VAL A 212 12.69 1.90 5.15
N GLU A 213 12.48 0.96 6.07
CA GLU A 213 11.60 -0.20 5.82
C GLU A 213 10.13 0.21 5.66
N LEU A 214 9.64 1.17 6.45
CA LEU A 214 8.30 1.73 6.27
C LEU A 214 8.15 2.39 4.90
N ALA A 215 9.15 3.17 4.47
CA ALA A 215 9.16 3.80 3.16
C ALA A 215 9.21 2.76 2.04
N HIS A 216 10.02 1.71 2.20
CA HIS A 216 10.13 0.63 1.23
C HIS A 216 8.80 -0.09 1.04
N VAL A 217 8.16 -0.52 2.13
CA VAL A 217 6.84 -1.20 2.06
C VAL A 217 5.78 -0.31 1.43
N ALA A 218 5.72 0.98 1.80
CA ALA A 218 4.74 1.91 1.25
C ALA A 218 4.97 2.12 -0.26
N ASN A 219 6.18 2.48 -0.67
CA ASN A 219 6.51 2.77 -2.07
C ASN A 219 6.30 1.55 -2.97
N GLU A 220 6.78 0.37 -2.55
CA GLU A 220 6.65 -0.88 -3.32
C GLU A 220 5.20 -1.35 -3.50
N SER A 221 4.30 -0.92 -2.60
CA SER A 221 2.86 -1.20 -2.69
C SER A 221 2.03 -0.09 -3.32
N GLY A 222 2.67 0.97 -3.85
CA GLY A 222 2.01 2.09 -4.52
C GLY A 222 1.38 3.12 -3.58
N GLY A 223 1.82 3.17 -2.33
CA GLY A 223 1.46 4.20 -1.36
C GLY A 223 2.62 5.11 -1.01
N GLU A 224 2.59 5.71 0.17
CA GLU A 224 3.58 6.69 0.64
C GLU A 224 3.86 6.55 2.14
N ALA A 225 5.08 6.92 2.55
CA ALA A 225 5.49 6.93 3.94
C ALA A 225 5.69 8.36 4.46
N TYR A 226 5.20 8.61 5.67
CA TYR A 226 5.16 9.92 6.31
C TYR A 226 6.00 9.95 7.57
N PHE A 227 7.01 10.81 7.59
CA PHE A 227 7.84 11.11 8.76
C PHE A 227 8.48 12.49 8.62
N LEU A 228 8.66 13.21 9.74
CA LEU A 228 9.34 14.50 9.76
C LEU A 228 10.74 14.38 10.39
N SER A 229 10.89 13.49 11.37
CA SER A 229 12.11 13.28 12.14
C SER A 229 12.02 11.92 12.85
N PHE A 230 13.03 11.59 13.66
CA PHE A 230 12.98 10.40 14.52
C PHE A 230 12.17 10.60 15.81
N GLY A 231 11.76 11.82 16.11
CA GLY A 231 10.93 12.15 17.26
C GLY A 231 9.42 12.02 17.03
N PRO A 232 8.63 12.18 18.09
CA PRO A 232 7.18 12.16 18.00
C PRO A 232 6.64 13.20 17.03
N LEU A 233 5.70 12.81 16.18
CA LEU A 233 4.99 13.74 15.32
C LEU A 233 4.11 14.67 16.15
N PRO A 234 4.09 15.97 15.87
CA PRO A 234 3.23 16.90 16.59
C PRO A 234 1.74 16.64 16.29
N SER A 235 1.42 16.19 15.07
CA SER A 235 0.06 15.92 14.60
C SER A 235 0.10 14.88 13.49
N LEU A 236 -0.93 14.03 13.41
CA LEU A 236 -1.19 13.13 12.28
C LEU A 236 -2.06 13.80 11.20
N ALA A 237 -2.77 14.88 11.54
CA ALA A 237 -3.78 15.48 10.67
C ALA A 237 -3.27 15.86 9.26
N PRO A 238 -2.08 16.45 9.08
CA PRO A 238 -1.57 16.75 7.74
C PRO A 238 -1.40 15.49 6.88
N PHE A 239 -0.82 14.42 7.44
CA PHE A 239 -0.59 13.17 6.75
C PHE A 239 -1.91 12.44 6.44
N LEU A 240 -2.85 12.45 7.37
CA LEU A 240 -4.18 11.88 7.14
C LEU A 240 -4.96 12.65 6.07
N ALA A 241 -4.78 13.97 5.97
CA ALA A 241 -5.37 14.77 4.91
C ALA A 241 -4.79 14.41 3.54
N ASP A 242 -3.47 14.26 3.45
CA ASP A 242 -2.76 13.85 2.25
C ASP A 242 -3.15 12.42 1.80
N ILE A 243 -3.18 11.47 2.71
CA ILE A 243 -3.70 10.12 2.44
C ILE A 243 -5.14 10.18 1.91
N ALA A 244 -5.98 11.05 2.47
CA ALA A 244 -7.35 11.23 2.00
C ALA A 244 -7.40 11.74 0.56
N GLU A 245 -6.51 12.65 0.19
CA GLU A 245 -6.36 13.17 -1.17
C GLU A 245 -5.88 12.08 -2.12
N HIS A 246 -4.86 11.31 -1.75
CA HIS A 246 -4.39 10.17 -2.52
C HIS A 246 -5.51 9.15 -2.77
N LEU A 247 -6.24 8.75 -1.74
CA LEU A 247 -7.38 7.83 -1.87
C LEU A 247 -8.50 8.38 -2.78
N ALA A 248 -8.66 9.70 -2.87
CA ALA A 248 -9.64 10.34 -3.76
C ALA A 248 -9.16 10.42 -5.23
N ASN A 249 -7.84 10.29 -5.46
CA ASN A 249 -7.20 10.42 -6.76
C ASN A 249 -6.66 9.10 -7.34
N GLN A 250 -7.28 7.98 -6.98
CA GLN A 250 -6.92 6.65 -7.48
C GLN A 250 -7.64 6.30 -8.78
N TYR A 251 -6.96 5.48 -9.59
CA TYR A 251 -7.45 4.90 -10.83
C TYR A 251 -7.20 3.39 -10.84
N LEU A 252 -8.13 2.64 -11.44
CA LEU A 252 -7.87 1.27 -11.85
C LEU A 252 -7.25 1.30 -13.25
N LEU A 253 -6.00 0.88 -13.35
CA LEU A 253 -5.25 0.72 -14.59
C LEU A 253 -5.36 -0.73 -15.04
N GLU A 254 -5.84 -0.95 -16.28
CA GLU A 254 -5.96 -2.26 -16.91
C GLU A 254 -5.04 -2.28 -18.16
N PHE A 255 -4.20 -3.28 -18.28
CA PHE A 255 -3.26 -3.44 -19.40
C PHE A 255 -3.00 -4.91 -19.73
N ASN A 256 -2.38 -5.15 -20.87
CA ASN A 256 -2.01 -6.49 -21.30
C ASN A 256 -0.50 -6.72 -21.08
N ALA A 257 -0.17 -7.66 -20.20
CA ALA A 257 1.20 -8.04 -19.89
C ALA A 257 1.67 -9.27 -20.71
N ASN A 258 2.98 -9.48 -20.74
CA ASN A 258 3.59 -10.68 -21.31
C ASN A 258 3.54 -11.79 -20.24
N PRO A 259 2.79 -12.88 -20.46
CA PRO A 259 2.62 -13.91 -19.43
C PRO A 259 3.93 -14.67 -19.19
N PRO A 260 4.33 -14.89 -17.92
CA PRO A 260 5.47 -15.72 -17.57
C PRO A 260 5.19 -17.21 -17.88
N ALA A 261 6.22 -18.03 -17.79
CA ALA A 261 6.05 -19.47 -17.84
C ALA A 261 5.43 -20.00 -16.54
N GLY A 262 4.51 -20.95 -16.62
CA GLY A 262 3.90 -21.57 -15.43
C GLY A 262 2.58 -20.94 -14.99
N THR A 263 2.32 -20.90 -13.67
CA THR A 263 1.03 -20.51 -13.10
C THR A 263 0.82 -19.00 -12.96
N GLY A 264 1.88 -18.21 -13.12
CA GLY A 264 1.91 -16.76 -12.91
C GLY A 264 2.87 -16.37 -11.80
N GLU A 265 3.30 -15.11 -11.83
CA GLU A 265 4.23 -14.54 -10.85
C GLU A 265 4.07 -13.01 -10.74
N LEU A 266 4.70 -12.44 -9.70
CA LEU A 266 4.84 -10.98 -9.58
C LEU A 266 5.95 -10.52 -10.52
N GLU A 267 5.57 -9.70 -11.50
CA GLU A 267 6.46 -9.12 -12.50
C GLU A 267 6.71 -7.65 -12.22
N GLU A 268 7.91 -7.18 -12.42
CA GLU A 268 8.25 -5.76 -12.34
C GLU A 268 7.47 -4.96 -13.39
N VAL A 269 6.78 -3.92 -12.94
CA VAL A 269 5.97 -3.03 -13.78
C VAL A 269 6.32 -1.59 -13.44
N ASP A 270 6.65 -0.82 -14.46
CA ASP A 270 6.90 0.62 -14.32
C ASP A 270 5.78 1.41 -15.01
N VAL A 271 5.09 2.24 -14.23
CA VAL A 271 3.99 3.10 -14.70
C VAL A 271 4.44 4.55 -14.64
N ARG A 272 4.47 5.21 -15.79
CA ARG A 272 4.92 6.60 -15.90
C ARG A 272 3.84 7.50 -16.49
N SER A 273 3.76 8.73 -15.96
CA SER A 273 3.01 9.80 -16.59
C SER A 273 3.77 10.36 -17.80
N LYS A 274 3.07 10.55 -18.92
CA LYS A 274 3.55 11.31 -20.07
C LYS A 274 3.24 12.80 -19.94
N VAL A 275 2.46 13.18 -18.92
CA VAL A 275 2.05 14.56 -18.67
C VAL A 275 3.07 15.19 -17.72
N PRO A 276 3.76 16.26 -18.11
CA PRO A 276 4.72 16.94 -17.26
C PRO A 276 4.07 17.43 -15.96
N GLY A 277 4.79 17.32 -14.84
CA GLY A 277 4.33 17.77 -13.53
C GLY A 277 3.34 16.85 -12.81
N PHE A 278 3.01 15.69 -13.40
CA PHE A 278 2.17 14.67 -12.76
C PHE A 278 3.05 13.54 -12.24
N GLU A 279 3.04 13.36 -10.95
CA GLU A 279 3.67 12.23 -10.29
C GLU A 279 2.63 11.11 -10.10
N LEU A 280 3.06 9.87 -10.36
CA LEU A 280 2.22 8.69 -10.17
C LEU A 280 2.86 7.78 -9.14
N MET A 281 2.05 7.28 -8.22
CA MET A 281 2.40 6.19 -7.32
C MET A 281 1.71 4.93 -7.82
N ALA A 282 2.47 3.87 -7.98
CA ALA A 282 1.99 2.56 -8.42
C ALA A 282 2.79 1.46 -7.72
N PRO A 283 2.22 0.28 -7.49
CA PRO A 283 3.01 -0.88 -7.04
C PRO A 283 4.14 -1.17 -8.02
N ALA A 284 5.33 -1.49 -7.47
CA ALA A 284 6.49 -1.81 -8.32
C ALA A 284 6.34 -3.13 -9.07
N LYS A 285 5.46 -4.02 -8.58
CA LYS A 285 5.14 -5.30 -9.24
C LYS A 285 3.64 -5.51 -9.31
N ALA A 286 3.23 -6.24 -10.36
CA ALA A 286 1.86 -6.71 -10.54
C ALA A 286 1.82 -8.23 -10.70
N TRP A 287 0.74 -8.86 -10.26
CA TRP A 287 0.53 -10.28 -10.52
C TRP A 287 0.17 -10.50 -12.00
N VAL A 288 1.04 -11.17 -12.72
CA VAL A 288 0.83 -11.53 -14.13
C VAL A 288 0.45 -13.02 -14.19
N PRO A 289 -0.76 -13.36 -14.66
CA PRO A 289 -1.16 -14.75 -14.87
C PRO A 289 -0.22 -15.45 -15.84
N GLY A 290 0.12 -16.70 -15.53
CA GLY A 290 0.99 -17.50 -16.37
C GLY A 290 0.30 -18.04 -17.64
N ARG A 291 1.10 -18.63 -18.51
CA ARG A 291 0.59 -19.27 -19.72
C ARG A 291 -0.21 -20.51 -19.35
N THR A 292 -1.49 -20.53 -19.70
CA THR A 292 -2.24 -21.79 -19.67
C THR A 292 -1.66 -22.71 -20.72
N PRO A 293 -1.25 -23.95 -20.38
CA PRO A 293 -0.82 -24.90 -21.40
C PRO A 293 -1.94 -25.07 -22.42
N SER A 294 -1.67 -24.80 -23.69
CA SER A 294 -2.60 -25.18 -24.76
C SER A 294 -2.76 -26.70 -24.73
N ARG A 295 -4.00 -27.16 -24.48
CA ARG A 295 -4.35 -28.57 -24.59
C ARG A 295 -4.22 -29.08 -26.01
#